data_407fc0c105e87a8cfba5d336eb6af138
#
_entry.id   407fc0c105e87a8cfba5d336eb6af138
#
_cell.length_a   1.000
_cell.length_b   1.000
_cell.length_c   1.000
_cell.angle_alpha   90.00
_cell.angle_beta   90.00
_cell.angle_gamma   90.00
#
_symmetry.space_group_name_H-M   'P 1'
#
loop_
_entity.id
_entity.type
_entity.pdbx_description
1 polymer ?
#
loop_
_entity_poly.entity_id
_entity_poly.type
_entity_poly.pdbx_seq_one_letter_code
_entity_poly.pdbx_strand_id
1 'polypeptide(L)'
;PLAELAAIVGPVPMVPYHRPGTAALGRAVARALRGANVAVLANHGTVAVGPTVDVALQRMESLEQGARIVLAARILGGHGTLNAGELRALEAAWRAGAGRGTTRGRRTRT
;
A
#
# COMPACT_ATOMS: atom_id res chain seq x y z
N PRO A 1 -12.55 -2.04 -0.80
CA PRO A 1 -11.21 -2.57 -0.52
C PRO A 1 -11.25 -3.58 0.63
N LEU A 2 -10.27 -4.47 0.67
CA LEU A 2 -10.12 -5.42 1.75
C LEU A 2 -9.61 -4.69 3.01
N ALA A 3 -10.19 -5.00 4.18
CA ALA A 3 -9.82 -4.34 5.43
C ALA A 3 -8.34 -4.53 5.79
N GLU A 4 -7.81 -5.75 5.65
CA GLU A 4 -6.39 -6.04 5.90
C GLU A 4 -5.46 -5.26 4.97
N LEU A 5 -5.80 -5.18 3.69
CA LEU A 5 -5.00 -4.43 2.73
C LEU A 5 -4.95 -2.95 3.10
N ALA A 6 -6.08 -2.35 3.43
CA ALA A 6 -6.15 -0.96 3.85
C ALA A 6 -5.38 -0.71 5.17
N ALA A 7 -5.40 -1.67 6.11
CA ALA A 7 -4.70 -1.56 7.38
C ALA A 7 -3.18 -1.73 7.25
N ILE A 8 -2.69 -2.64 6.41
CA ILE A 8 -1.26 -2.94 6.24
C ILE A 8 -0.61 -1.99 5.25
N VAL A 9 -1.26 -1.74 4.14
CA VAL A 9 -0.71 -1.00 3.00
C VAL A 9 -1.10 0.47 3.03
N GLY A 10 -2.31 0.78 3.49
CA GLY A 10 -2.91 2.11 3.46
C GLY A 10 -3.46 2.47 2.07
N PRO A 11 -3.53 3.76 1.74
CA PRO A 11 -3.99 4.22 0.44
C PRO A 11 -3.16 3.65 -0.71
N VAL A 12 -3.81 3.31 -1.82
CA VAL A 12 -3.18 2.78 -3.02
C VAL A 12 -3.51 3.69 -4.21
N PRO A 13 -2.76 4.79 -4.39
CA PRO A 13 -2.96 5.67 -5.54
C PRO A 13 -2.56 5.00 -6.85
N MET A 14 -3.27 5.36 -7.92
CA MET A 14 -2.92 5.04 -9.29
C MET A 14 -2.17 6.21 -9.91
N VAL A 15 -0.96 5.99 -10.36
CA VAL A 15 -0.18 6.96 -11.13
C VAL A 15 -0.53 6.80 -12.61
N PRO A 16 -0.99 7.86 -13.29
CA PRO A 16 -1.26 7.82 -14.73
C PRO A 16 0.00 7.43 -15.51
N TYR A 17 -0.21 6.90 -16.71
CA TYR A 17 0.91 6.47 -17.54
C TYR A 17 1.86 7.64 -17.87
N HIS A 18 3.13 7.39 -17.62
CA HIS A 18 4.27 8.16 -18.10
C HIS A 18 5.28 7.21 -18.69
N ARG A 19 6.02 7.64 -19.68
CA ARG A 19 7.04 6.80 -20.30
C ARG A 19 8.10 6.40 -19.26
N PRO A 20 8.44 5.09 -19.15
CA PRO A 20 9.51 4.63 -18.26
C PRO A 20 10.83 5.35 -18.53
N GLY A 21 11.61 5.59 -17.46
CA GLY A 21 12.90 6.27 -17.54
C GLY A 21 12.82 7.79 -17.68
N THR A 22 11.64 8.39 -17.50
CA THR A 22 11.47 9.84 -17.58
C THR A 22 11.41 10.51 -16.22
N ALA A 23 11.85 11.76 -16.14
CA ALA A 23 11.70 12.59 -14.94
C ALA A 23 10.22 12.83 -14.58
N ALA A 24 9.34 12.88 -15.57
CA ALA A 24 7.89 13.01 -15.37
C ALA A 24 7.32 11.86 -14.56
N LEU A 25 7.70 10.63 -14.86
CA LEU A 25 7.32 9.43 -14.09
C LEU A 25 7.83 9.55 -12.65
N GLY A 26 9.10 9.88 -12.46
CA GLY A 26 9.70 10.03 -11.13
C GLY A 26 8.98 11.06 -10.27
N ARG A 27 8.63 12.21 -10.82
CA ARG A 27 7.87 13.25 -10.12
C ARG A 27 6.45 12.80 -9.78
N ALA A 28 5.78 12.11 -10.68
CA ALA A 28 4.43 11.59 -10.44
C ALA A 28 4.42 10.55 -9.32
N VAL A 29 5.38 9.64 -9.30
CA VAL A 29 5.57 8.64 -8.23
C VAL A 29 5.88 9.34 -6.90
N ALA A 30 6.78 10.30 -6.88
CA ALA A 30 7.14 11.04 -5.68
C ALA A 30 5.91 11.77 -5.08
N ARG A 31 5.06 12.37 -5.90
CA ARG A 31 3.81 12.99 -5.45
C ARG A 31 2.85 11.96 -4.86
N ALA A 32 2.67 10.84 -5.51
CA ALA A 32 1.77 9.77 -5.03
C ALA A 32 2.22 9.21 -3.67
N LEU A 33 3.51 9.05 -3.47
CA LEU A 33 4.09 8.48 -2.24
C LEU A 33 4.19 9.46 -1.07
N ARG A 34 3.82 10.74 -1.23
CA ARG A 34 3.73 11.67 -0.10
C ARG A 34 2.66 11.28 0.92
N GLY A 35 1.57 10.67 0.47
CA GLY A 35 0.46 10.25 1.32
C GLY A 35 0.20 8.74 1.29
N ALA A 36 1.11 7.96 0.71
CA ALA A 36 0.94 6.52 0.54
C ALA A 36 2.27 5.79 0.66
N ASN A 37 2.20 4.49 0.95
CA ASN A 37 3.38 3.63 1.03
C ASN A 37 3.56 2.73 -0.19
N VAL A 38 2.55 2.69 -1.03
CA VAL A 38 2.55 1.97 -2.31
C VAL A 38 1.87 2.82 -3.37
N ALA A 39 2.18 2.59 -4.62
CA ALA A 39 1.48 3.16 -5.76
C ALA A 39 1.43 2.16 -6.89
N VAL A 40 0.33 2.15 -7.63
CA VAL A 40 0.19 1.39 -8.87
C VAL A 40 0.49 2.32 -10.04
N LEU A 41 1.41 1.91 -10.89
CA LEU A 41 1.80 2.66 -12.08
C LEU A 41 1.06 2.08 -13.29
N ALA A 42 0.22 2.89 -13.92
CA ALA A 42 -0.54 2.45 -15.08
C ALA A 42 0.37 1.89 -16.18
N ASN A 43 0.06 0.70 -16.67
CA ASN A 43 0.80 -0.01 -17.73
C ASN A 43 2.28 -0.28 -17.43
N HIS A 44 2.67 -0.28 -16.15
CA HIS A 44 4.07 -0.44 -15.76
C HIS A 44 4.24 -1.46 -14.65
N GLY A 45 3.67 -1.21 -13.48
CA GLY A 45 3.84 -2.05 -12.29
C GLY A 45 3.47 -1.33 -11.01
N THR A 46 4.18 -1.64 -9.94
CA THR A 46 3.93 -1.09 -8.61
C THR A 46 5.22 -0.64 -7.96
N VAL A 47 5.08 0.30 -7.03
CA VAL A 47 6.18 0.79 -6.17
C VAL A 47 5.72 0.68 -4.72
N ALA A 48 6.59 0.19 -3.86
CA ALA A 48 6.41 0.20 -2.42
C ALA A 48 7.61 0.82 -1.74
N VAL A 49 7.36 1.55 -0.67
CA VAL A 49 8.40 2.14 0.17
C VAL A 49 8.20 1.75 1.63
N GLY A 50 9.24 1.84 2.42
CA GLY A 50 9.19 1.57 3.84
C GLY A 50 10.49 1.98 4.53
N PRO A 51 10.52 1.96 5.89
CA PRO A 51 11.72 2.26 6.66
C PRO A 51 12.88 1.30 6.38
N THR A 52 12.56 0.07 5.98
CA THR A 52 13.51 -0.97 5.58
C THR A 52 13.05 -1.65 4.32
N VAL A 53 13.94 -2.35 3.63
CA VAL A 53 13.60 -3.18 2.46
C VAL A 53 12.59 -4.27 2.83
N ASP A 54 12.72 -4.87 4.00
CA ASP A 54 11.79 -5.91 4.48
C ASP A 54 10.37 -5.38 4.62
N VAL A 55 10.21 -4.18 5.17
CA VAL A 55 8.89 -3.53 5.27
C VAL A 55 8.34 -3.18 3.90
N ALA A 56 9.14 -2.65 3.00
CA ALA A 56 8.73 -2.36 1.64
C ALA A 56 8.29 -3.63 0.89
N LEU A 57 9.03 -4.72 1.03
CA LEU A 57 8.69 -6.02 0.45
C LEU A 57 7.37 -6.56 1.02
N GLN A 58 7.18 -6.49 2.33
CA GLN A 58 5.94 -6.92 2.99
C GLN A 58 4.73 -6.15 2.45
N ARG A 59 4.87 -4.85 2.25
CA ARG A 59 3.82 -4.01 1.65
C ARG A 59 3.52 -4.39 0.22
N MET A 60 4.54 -4.70 -0.56
CA MET A 60 4.39 -5.17 -1.94
C MET A 60 3.68 -6.52 -2.00
N GLU A 61 4.06 -7.47 -1.16
CA GLU A 61 3.42 -8.79 -1.07
C GLU A 61 1.96 -8.67 -0.64
N SER A 62 1.66 -7.81 0.32
CA SER A 62 0.29 -7.53 0.78
C SER A 62 -0.56 -6.90 -0.32
N LEU A 63 0.00 -5.98 -1.09
CA LEU A 63 -0.68 -5.38 -2.24
C LEU A 63 -1.01 -6.44 -3.31
N GLU A 64 -0.06 -7.28 -3.64
CA GLU A 64 -0.22 -8.36 -4.62
C GLU A 64 -1.29 -9.35 -4.17
N GLN A 65 -1.23 -9.79 -2.92
CA GLN A 65 -2.22 -10.71 -2.34
C GLN A 65 -3.61 -10.08 -2.34
N GLY A 66 -3.74 -8.83 -1.93
CA GLY A 66 -5.00 -8.10 -1.94
C GLY A 66 -5.58 -7.95 -3.34
N ALA A 67 -4.76 -7.66 -4.33
CA ALA A 67 -5.17 -7.57 -5.73
C ALA A 67 -5.71 -8.91 -6.26
N ARG A 68 -5.06 -10.01 -5.93
CA ARG A 68 -5.52 -11.37 -6.30
C ARG A 68 -6.87 -11.70 -5.68
N ILE A 69 -7.07 -11.37 -4.41
CA ILE A 69 -8.34 -11.60 -3.71
C ILE A 69 -9.46 -10.76 -4.34
N VAL A 70 -9.23 -9.49 -4.61
CA VAL A 70 -10.21 -8.60 -5.26
C VAL A 70 -10.56 -9.11 -6.65
N LEU A 71 -9.59 -9.54 -7.44
CA LEU A 71 -9.82 -10.10 -8.76
C LEU A 71 -10.68 -11.37 -8.68
N ALA A 72 -10.34 -12.30 -7.80
CA ALA A 72 -11.11 -13.52 -7.59
C ALA A 72 -12.55 -13.22 -7.14
N ALA A 73 -12.73 -12.29 -6.22
CA ALA A 73 -14.05 -11.88 -5.75
C ALA A 73 -14.89 -11.26 -6.87
N ARG A 74 -14.31 -10.44 -7.73
CA ARG A 74 -15.01 -9.87 -8.90
C ARG A 74 -15.44 -10.94 -9.90
N ILE A 75 -14.62 -11.94 -10.14
CA ILE A 75 -14.96 -13.09 -11.01
C ILE A 75 -16.14 -13.87 -10.41
N LEU A 76 -16.21 -14.00 -9.09
CA LEU A 76 -17.27 -14.73 -8.37
C LEU A 76 -18.57 -13.90 -8.14
N GLY A 77 -18.65 -12.70 -8.66
CA GLY A 77 -19.85 -11.86 -8.58
C GLY A 77 -19.69 -10.57 -7.78
N GLY A 78 -18.49 -10.23 -7.37
CA GLY A 78 -18.15 -9.01 -6.67
C GLY A 78 -17.77 -9.22 -5.21
N HIS A 79 -17.38 -8.15 -4.56
CA HIS A 79 -17.02 -8.11 -3.14
C HIS A 79 -17.72 -6.95 -2.44
N GLY A 80 -17.90 -7.08 -1.12
CA GLY A 80 -18.34 -5.97 -0.30
C GLY A 80 -17.28 -4.87 -0.23
N THR A 81 -17.73 -3.64 -0.11
CA THR A 81 -16.88 -2.48 0.11
C THR A 81 -17.17 -1.86 1.47
N LEU A 82 -16.13 -1.31 2.09
CA LEU A 82 -16.32 -0.53 3.30
C LEU A 82 -17.02 0.78 2.95
N ASN A 83 -17.93 1.21 3.83
CA ASN A 83 -18.52 2.54 3.71
C ASN A 83 -17.49 3.61 4.09
N ALA A 84 -17.82 4.88 3.82
CA ALA A 84 -16.88 5.98 4.06
C ALA A 84 -16.46 6.13 5.53
N GLY A 85 -17.37 5.82 6.48
CA GLY A 85 -17.07 5.86 7.91
C GLY A 85 -16.12 4.76 8.35
N GLU A 86 -16.37 3.54 7.89
CA GLU A 86 -15.52 2.38 8.16
C GLU A 86 -14.12 2.58 7.56
N LEU A 87 -14.03 3.12 6.35
CA LEU A 87 -12.75 3.41 5.70
C LEU A 87 -11.97 4.48 6.47
N ARG A 88 -12.61 5.57 6.89
CA ARG A 88 -11.96 6.62 7.68
C ARG A 88 -11.46 6.10 9.03
N ALA A 89 -12.24 5.27 9.71
CA ALA A 89 -11.83 4.65 10.98
C ALA A 89 -10.59 3.76 10.79
N LEU A 90 -10.55 3.00 9.72
CA LEU A 90 -9.43 2.13 9.38
C LEU A 90 -8.18 2.92 9.00
N GLU A 91 -8.31 3.98 8.21
CA GLU A 91 -7.22 4.89 7.87
C GLU A 91 -6.65 5.61 9.11
N ALA A 92 -7.51 6.03 10.03
CA ALA A 92 -7.08 6.64 11.30
C ALA A 92 -6.29 5.64 12.16
N ALA A 93 -6.75 4.40 12.25
CA ALA A 93 -6.04 3.32 12.95
C ALA A 93 -4.69 3.01 12.29
N TRP A 94 -4.64 3.01 10.97
CA TRP A 94 -3.40 2.82 10.22
C TRP A 94 -2.39 3.94 10.49
N ARG A 95 -2.82 5.19 10.46
CA ARG A 95 -1.95 6.35 10.75
C ARG A 95 -1.43 6.31 12.19
N ALA A 96 -2.27 5.93 13.14
CA ALA A 96 -1.87 5.76 14.54
C ALA A 96 -0.88 4.59 14.72
N GLY A 97 -1.05 3.50 13.96
CA GLY A 97 -0.15 2.34 13.94
C GLY A 97 1.19 2.63 13.26
N ALA A 98 1.22 3.45 12.23
CA ALA A 98 2.44 3.85 11.54
C ALA A 98 3.43 4.60 12.44
N GLY A 99 2.91 5.27 13.51
CA GLY A 99 3.75 5.89 14.54
C GLY A 99 4.32 4.93 15.59
N ARG A 100 3.90 3.67 15.59
CA ARG A 100 4.36 2.63 16.54
C ARG A 100 5.23 1.54 15.92
N GLY A 101 5.50 1.66 14.64
CA GLY A 101 6.37 0.72 13.93
C GLY A 101 7.80 1.08 14.16
N THR A 102 8.34 0.76 15.38
CA THR A 102 9.75 0.43 15.45
C THR A 102 10.25 0.19 16.86
N THR A 103 11.28 -0.60 16.93
CA THR A 103 12.21 -0.79 18.03
C THR A 103 11.69 -1.60 19.20
N ARG A 104 11.39 -2.85 18.95
CA ARG A 104 11.91 -3.85 19.87
C ARG A 104 13.20 -4.42 19.30
N GLY A 105 14.27 -3.67 19.46
CA GLY A 105 15.61 -4.20 19.37
C GLY A 105 15.73 -5.33 20.39
N ARG A 106 15.80 -6.56 19.89
CA ARG A 106 16.22 -7.70 20.68
C ARG A 106 17.68 -7.45 21.06
N ARG A 107 17.91 -6.96 22.28
CA ARG A 107 19.23 -7.09 22.88
C ARG A 107 19.49 -8.58 23.09
N THR A 108 20.26 -9.16 22.21
CA THR A 108 20.94 -10.41 22.50
C THR A 108 22.00 -10.11 23.55
N ARG A 109 21.76 -10.55 24.75
CA ARG A 109 22.84 -10.72 25.73
C ARG A 109 23.65 -11.94 25.28
N THR A 110 24.90 -11.70 24.94
CA THR A 110 25.97 -12.69 24.99
C THR A 110 26.20 -13.08 26.42
#